data_e13d1f9d33bc0e7c7c0b4dbb9762d975
#
_entry.id   e13d1f9d33bc0e7c7c0b4dbb9762d975
#
_cell.length_a   1.000
_cell.length_b   1.000
_cell.length_c   1.000
_cell.angle_alpha   90.00
_cell.angle_beta   90.00
_cell.angle_gamma   90.00
#
_symmetry.space_group_name_H-M   'P 1'
#
loop_
_entity.id
_entity.type
_entity.pdbx_description
1 polymer ?
#
loop_
_entity_poly.entity_id
_entity_poly.type
_entity_poly.pdbx_seq_one_letter_code
_entity_poly.pdbx_strand_id
1 'polypeptide(L)'
;MKSRKNILISLICMIGISFVLLSGCSNQKEPIVKSDHYQTKTPLTMVGFVDEASKKELKIHNEKEERFTYLLNKTKINNCDHLTKGDHVKIRYVENKIKNKKGKAIEIWLINPTEIVDQAQAILNGMSLEEKVGQMFFVRTPIGSGASDAAKYQLGGYILFDRDVRPYDKVGLSNQLQTYQNNSKIKMLIGIDEEGGTVNRLSRYLAYRGAPFLSPQALFAQGGMDLILSDVKEKAELLNSLGINVNLAPVSDVSINPNDFINARAFGKDADQTADYIGKVVNAMNENHIGSVLKHFPGYGNNVDTHTGIAYDKRPYDNFLANDFKPFEAGFNARAQAVLVAHNIVDCMDPNFPASLSKNVHDILRNTLHFRGVIMTDDLDMEAIKDFIGTSSPAVFAIKAGNDLVMCSDYANQIPSVLAAIQNNEISEQQINESVHRILTWKLNINIIQGGN
;
A
#
# COMPACT_ATOMS: atom_id res chain seq x y z
N MET A 1 -46.49 -46.89 18.79
CA MET A 1 -47.86 -46.55 19.28
C MET A 1 -47.96 -45.03 19.26
N LYS A 2 -48.81 -44.54 18.40
CA LYS A 2 -49.88 -43.52 18.60
C LYS A 2 -49.35 -42.17 19.15
N SER A 3 -49.63 -40.99 18.65
CA SER A 3 -50.54 -40.47 17.62
C SER A 3 -50.52 -38.96 17.77
N ARG A 4 -50.33 -38.19 16.67
CA ARG A 4 -51.26 -37.16 16.11
C ARG A 4 -51.90 -36.19 17.14
N LYS A 5 -52.00 -34.89 16.91
CA LYS A 5 -52.58 -34.08 15.80
C LYS A 5 -52.38 -32.60 16.07
N ASN A 6 -52.01 -31.84 15.06
CA ASN A 6 -52.67 -30.66 14.45
C ASN A 6 -53.75 -29.88 15.19
N ILE A 7 -53.71 -28.52 14.95
CA ILE A 7 -54.79 -27.61 14.54
C ILE A 7 -54.22 -26.19 14.72
N LEU A 8 -53.88 -25.36 13.79
CA LEU A 8 -54.53 -24.53 12.74
C LEU A 8 -55.82 -23.81 13.19
N ILE A 9 -55.89 -22.50 12.96
CA ILE A 9 -56.99 -21.57 12.68
C ILE A 9 -56.53 -20.18 13.11
N SER A 10 -56.17 -19.22 12.25
CA SER A 10 -56.91 -18.46 11.23
C SER A 10 -57.89 -17.39 11.81
N LEU A 11 -57.66 -16.21 11.46
CA LEU A 11 -58.44 -15.24 10.66
C LEU A 11 -59.09 -14.01 11.40
N ILE A 12 -58.81 -12.85 10.79
CA ILE A 12 -59.74 -11.79 10.31
C ILE A 12 -60.08 -10.57 11.21
N CYS A 13 -59.64 -9.42 10.67
CA CYS A 13 -60.32 -8.14 10.35
C CYS A 13 -61.16 -7.38 11.41
N MET A 14 -61.04 -6.08 11.52
CA MET A 14 -61.81 -4.99 10.85
C MET A 14 -61.40 -3.62 11.40
N ILE A 15 -60.99 -2.72 10.57
CA ILE A 15 -61.65 -1.50 10.07
C ILE A 15 -62.45 -0.68 11.08
N GLY A 16 -62.02 0.52 11.32
CA GLY A 16 -62.79 1.58 11.95
C GLY A 16 -62.34 2.96 11.46
N ILE A 17 -63.03 3.46 10.44
CA ILE A 17 -62.96 4.83 9.94
C ILE A 17 -63.85 5.70 10.82
N SER A 18 -63.36 6.90 11.21
CA SER A 18 -64.25 7.99 11.58
C SER A 18 -63.66 9.34 11.15
N PHE A 19 -64.35 9.94 10.23
CA PHE A 19 -64.23 11.34 9.78
C PHE A 19 -64.90 12.25 10.81
N VAL A 20 -64.30 13.38 11.12
CA VAL A 20 -65.01 14.61 11.45
C VAL A 20 -64.26 15.79 10.87
N LEU A 21 -65.02 16.61 10.12
CA LEU A 21 -64.66 17.81 9.41
C LEU A 21 -64.87 19.09 10.23
N LEU A 22 -64.20 20.14 9.77
CA LEU A 22 -64.51 21.58 9.86
C LEU A 22 -63.92 22.31 11.08
N SER A 23 -63.36 23.47 11.01
CA SER A 23 -63.04 24.54 10.01
C SER A 23 -62.42 25.70 10.79
N GLY A 24 -61.54 26.43 10.19
CA GLY A 24 -61.06 27.69 10.80
C GLY A 24 -59.87 28.29 10.04
N CYS A 25 -60.14 29.21 9.10
CA CYS A 25 -59.13 30.01 8.42
C CYS A 25 -58.41 30.94 9.38
N SER A 26 -57.09 30.98 9.28
CA SER A 26 -56.33 32.24 9.42
C SER A 26 -55.05 32.19 8.55
N ASN A 27 -55.00 33.13 7.62
CA ASN A 27 -53.82 33.41 6.75
C ASN A 27 -52.65 33.92 7.61
N GLN A 28 -51.62 33.10 7.79
CA GLN A 28 -50.25 33.57 8.04
C GLN A 28 -49.35 32.91 7.03
N LYS A 29 -48.77 33.73 6.14
CA LYS A 29 -47.67 33.31 5.25
C LYS A 29 -46.44 33.06 6.11
N GLU A 30 -46.15 31.83 6.40
CA GLU A 30 -44.80 31.45 6.83
C GLU A 30 -43.84 31.51 5.66
N PRO A 31 -42.57 31.97 5.87
CA PRO A 31 -41.58 32.00 4.82
C PRO A 31 -41.26 30.56 4.41
N ILE A 32 -41.36 30.25 3.13
CA ILE A 32 -40.90 29.01 2.52
C ILE A 32 -39.39 28.94 2.73
N VAL A 33 -38.95 28.28 3.76
CA VAL A 33 -37.58 27.80 3.85
C VAL A 33 -37.45 26.66 2.83
N LYS A 34 -36.84 26.99 1.69
CA LYS A 34 -36.38 25.95 0.77
C LYS A 34 -35.36 25.11 1.50
N SER A 35 -35.79 24.03 2.10
CA SER A 35 -34.90 22.95 2.49
C SER A 35 -34.34 22.34 1.21
N ASP A 36 -33.14 22.77 0.83
CA ASP A 36 -32.33 22.04 -0.09
C ASP A 36 -32.09 20.65 0.51
N HIS A 37 -32.89 19.67 0.09
CA HIS A 37 -32.62 18.27 0.33
C HIS A 37 -31.35 17.90 -0.41
N TYR A 38 -30.20 18.20 0.19
CA TYR A 38 -28.95 17.54 -0.15
C TYR A 38 -29.09 16.07 0.29
N GLN A 39 -29.54 15.22 -0.61
CA GLN A 39 -29.18 13.81 -0.52
C GLN A 39 -27.66 13.78 -0.52
N THR A 40 -27.05 13.46 0.62
CA THR A 40 -25.64 13.21 0.75
C THR A 40 -25.32 11.97 -0.09
N LYS A 41 -24.93 12.18 -1.36
CA LYS A 41 -24.42 11.10 -2.19
C LYS A 41 -23.10 10.64 -1.59
N THR A 42 -22.93 9.34 -1.45
CA THR A 42 -21.66 8.73 -1.05
C THR A 42 -20.56 9.25 -1.99
N PRO A 43 -19.46 9.80 -1.46
CA PRO A 43 -18.36 10.24 -2.29
C PRO A 43 -17.75 9.07 -3.08
N LEU A 44 -17.41 9.32 -4.33
CA LEU A 44 -16.69 8.42 -5.22
C LEU A 44 -15.22 8.80 -5.29
N THR A 45 -14.39 7.89 -5.73
CA THR A 45 -12.94 8.12 -5.93
C THR A 45 -12.56 7.85 -7.39
N MET A 46 -11.67 8.67 -7.92
CA MET A 46 -11.09 8.56 -9.25
C MET A 46 -9.58 8.81 -9.17
N VAL A 47 -8.82 8.12 -9.99
CA VAL A 47 -7.39 8.38 -10.21
C VAL A 47 -7.18 8.74 -11.67
N GLY A 48 -6.28 9.68 -11.95
CA GLY A 48 -5.99 10.09 -13.31
C GLY A 48 -4.87 11.12 -13.38
N PHE A 49 -4.58 11.55 -14.60
CA PHE A 49 -3.56 12.55 -14.90
C PHE A 49 -4.19 13.89 -15.20
N VAL A 50 -3.59 14.96 -14.71
CA VAL A 50 -4.08 16.33 -14.91
C VAL A 50 -3.86 16.76 -16.36
N ASP A 51 -4.94 17.12 -17.06
CA ASP A 51 -4.88 17.79 -18.37
C ASP A 51 -4.76 19.29 -18.20
N GLU A 52 -5.55 19.84 -17.27
CA GLU A 52 -5.61 21.27 -17.00
C GLU A 52 -6.11 21.53 -15.58
N ALA A 53 -5.46 22.39 -14.84
CA ALA A 53 -5.87 22.84 -13.51
C ALA A 53 -6.07 24.36 -13.47
N SER A 54 -7.16 24.80 -12.87
CA SER A 54 -7.46 26.21 -12.60
C SER A 54 -8.02 26.37 -11.18
N LYS A 55 -8.23 27.61 -10.74
CA LYS A 55 -8.85 27.86 -9.42
C LYS A 55 -10.30 27.34 -9.31
N LYS A 56 -10.97 27.04 -10.42
CA LYS A 56 -12.39 26.67 -10.44
C LYS A 56 -12.64 25.25 -10.93
N GLU A 57 -11.78 24.74 -11.80
CA GLU A 57 -11.97 23.45 -12.48
C GLU A 57 -10.66 22.68 -12.59
N LEU A 58 -10.77 21.37 -12.48
CA LEU A 58 -9.72 20.41 -12.76
C LEU A 58 -10.21 19.47 -13.87
N LYS A 59 -9.44 19.37 -14.95
CA LYS A 59 -9.65 18.40 -16.02
C LYS A 59 -8.60 17.31 -15.91
N ILE A 60 -9.04 16.07 -16.01
CA ILE A 60 -8.15 14.90 -15.96
C ILE A 60 -8.55 13.90 -17.04
N HIS A 61 -7.64 13.01 -17.39
CA HIS A 61 -7.94 11.74 -18.04
C HIS A 61 -7.50 10.56 -17.13
N ASN A 62 -8.18 9.43 -17.26
CA ASN A 62 -7.78 8.20 -16.57
C ASN A 62 -6.84 7.36 -17.46
N GLU A 63 -6.38 6.22 -16.96
CA GLU A 63 -5.51 5.27 -17.68
C GLU A 63 -6.14 4.73 -19.00
N LYS A 64 -7.46 4.92 -19.19
CA LYS A 64 -8.20 4.55 -20.42
C LYS A 64 -8.45 5.74 -21.36
N GLU A 65 -7.73 6.84 -21.14
CA GLU A 65 -7.89 8.12 -21.88
C GLU A 65 -9.31 8.72 -21.80
N GLU A 66 -10.14 8.27 -20.86
CA GLU A 66 -11.44 8.87 -20.62
C GLU A 66 -11.28 10.18 -19.84
N ARG A 67 -11.90 11.26 -20.34
CA ARG A 67 -11.72 12.61 -19.80
C ARG A 67 -12.85 13.03 -18.88
N PHE A 68 -12.50 13.65 -17.78
CA PHE A 68 -13.41 14.10 -16.73
C PHE A 68 -13.12 15.56 -16.34
N THR A 69 -14.17 16.29 -15.95
CA THR A 69 -14.02 17.65 -15.42
C THR A 69 -14.64 17.71 -14.03
N TYR A 70 -13.90 18.24 -13.08
CA TYR A 70 -14.33 18.43 -11.69
C TYR A 70 -14.37 19.92 -11.34
N LEU A 71 -15.44 20.33 -10.64
CA LEU A 71 -15.54 21.67 -10.08
C LEU A 71 -14.76 21.75 -8.78
N LEU A 72 -13.93 22.77 -8.63
CA LEU A 72 -13.16 23.06 -7.43
C LEU A 72 -13.85 24.17 -6.65
N ASN A 73 -14.57 23.84 -5.58
CA ASN A 73 -15.20 24.81 -4.69
C ASN A 73 -15.01 24.36 -3.25
N LYS A 74 -14.13 25.01 -2.52
CA LYS A 74 -13.67 24.60 -1.18
C LYS A 74 -13.06 23.19 -1.19
N THR A 75 -12.42 22.82 -2.31
CA THR A 75 -11.73 21.54 -2.46
C THR A 75 -10.41 21.61 -1.72
N LYS A 76 -10.14 20.62 -0.88
CA LYS A 76 -8.84 20.47 -0.21
C LYS A 76 -7.87 19.80 -1.18
N ILE A 77 -6.70 20.40 -1.39
CA ILE A 77 -5.59 19.81 -2.15
C ILE A 77 -4.52 19.40 -1.14
N ASN A 78 -4.07 18.17 -1.23
CA ASN A 78 -3.11 17.56 -0.31
C ASN A 78 -1.83 17.20 -1.07
N ASN A 79 -0.72 17.25 -0.39
CA ASN A 79 0.62 16.88 -0.85
C ASN A 79 1.26 17.83 -1.89
N CYS A 80 0.65 18.97 -2.18
CA CYS A 80 1.24 20.03 -3.02
C CYS A 80 0.50 21.35 -2.86
N ASP A 81 1.14 22.44 -3.25
CA ASP A 81 0.55 23.80 -3.24
C ASP A 81 -0.30 24.05 -4.47
N HIS A 82 0.04 23.46 -5.60
CA HIS A 82 -0.67 23.58 -6.88
C HIS A 82 -0.52 22.31 -7.72
N LEU A 83 -1.43 22.12 -8.65
CA LEU A 83 -1.43 21.02 -9.61
C LEU A 83 -0.97 21.52 -10.98
N THR A 84 -0.17 20.71 -11.65
CA THR A 84 0.34 20.98 -13.00
C THR A 84 -0.15 19.92 -13.99
N LYS A 85 -0.08 20.24 -15.29
CA LYS A 85 -0.43 19.27 -16.34
C LYS A 85 0.50 18.05 -16.24
N GLY A 86 -0.08 16.86 -16.33
CA GLY A 86 0.62 15.57 -16.23
C GLY A 86 0.74 15.04 -14.82
N ASP A 87 0.43 15.83 -13.78
CA ASP A 87 0.43 15.32 -12.40
C ASP A 87 -0.53 14.14 -12.23
N HIS A 88 -0.05 13.10 -11.58
CA HIS A 88 -0.86 11.94 -11.22
C HIS A 88 -1.60 12.22 -9.91
N VAL A 89 -2.94 12.18 -9.93
CA VAL A 89 -3.78 12.59 -8.79
C VAL A 89 -4.85 11.55 -8.44
N LYS A 90 -5.21 11.51 -7.15
CA LYS A 90 -6.40 10.84 -6.63
C LYS A 90 -7.43 11.90 -6.23
N ILE A 91 -8.68 11.74 -6.66
CA ILE A 91 -9.77 12.70 -6.43
C ILE A 91 -10.91 12.00 -5.74
N ARG A 92 -11.35 12.54 -4.59
CA ARG A 92 -12.61 12.19 -3.95
C ARG A 92 -13.67 13.23 -4.34
N TYR A 93 -14.79 12.81 -4.89
CA TYR A 93 -15.79 13.69 -5.47
C TYR A 93 -17.22 13.19 -5.24
N VAL A 94 -18.18 14.10 -5.40
CA VAL A 94 -19.60 13.78 -5.52
C VAL A 94 -20.06 14.07 -6.95
N GLU A 95 -20.82 13.14 -7.53
CA GLU A 95 -21.38 13.35 -8.86
C GLU A 95 -22.37 14.51 -8.87
N ASN A 96 -22.28 15.34 -9.88
CA ASN A 96 -23.29 16.33 -10.20
C ASN A 96 -24.19 15.77 -11.32
N LYS A 97 -25.52 15.76 -11.14
CA LYS A 97 -26.49 15.27 -12.15
C LYS A 97 -26.55 16.13 -13.42
N ILE A 98 -25.63 17.05 -13.61
CA ILE A 98 -25.60 17.96 -14.77
C ILE A 98 -24.81 17.31 -15.91
N LYS A 99 -25.42 17.30 -17.10
CA LYS A 99 -24.88 16.79 -18.39
C LYS A 99 -23.37 17.04 -18.51
N ASN A 100 -22.63 16.02 -18.98
CA ASN A 100 -21.21 16.02 -19.33
C ASN A 100 -20.19 15.71 -18.22
N LYS A 101 -20.36 14.55 -17.50
CA LYS A 101 -19.29 13.96 -16.67
C LYS A 101 -18.60 14.94 -15.70
N LYS A 102 -19.32 15.93 -15.16
CA LYS A 102 -18.80 16.87 -14.17
C LYS A 102 -19.20 16.44 -12.77
N GLY A 103 -18.20 16.27 -11.92
CA GLY A 103 -18.35 16.08 -10.48
C GLY A 103 -17.88 17.31 -9.72
N LYS A 104 -18.22 17.40 -8.42
CA LYS A 104 -17.61 18.36 -7.50
C LYS A 104 -16.53 17.64 -6.69
N ALA A 105 -15.28 18.03 -6.83
CA ALA A 105 -14.20 17.52 -6.04
C ALA A 105 -14.31 17.98 -4.58
N ILE A 106 -14.12 17.05 -3.64
CA ILE A 106 -14.08 17.31 -2.20
C ILE A 106 -12.63 17.44 -1.78
N GLU A 107 -11.82 16.45 -2.15
CA GLU A 107 -10.40 16.37 -1.86
C GLU A 107 -9.62 15.85 -3.06
N ILE A 108 -8.40 16.31 -3.21
CA ILE A 108 -7.45 15.89 -4.24
C ILE A 108 -6.13 15.59 -3.53
N TRP A 109 -5.50 14.50 -3.88
CA TRP A 109 -4.15 14.14 -3.45
C TRP A 109 -3.25 14.03 -4.66
N LEU A 110 -2.12 14.74 -4.64
CA LEU A 110 -1.03 14.48 -5.57
C LEU A 110 -0.41 13.12 -5.22
N ILE A 111 -0.37 12.21 -6.18
CA ILE A 111 0.31 10.91 -6.06
C ILE A 111 1.77 11.08 -6.47
N ASN A 112 2.01 11.47 -7.74
CA ASN A 112 3.34 11.75 -8.27
C ASN A 112 3.32 13.02 -9.13
N PRO A 113 4.34 13.89 -8.98
CA PRO A 113 4.56 15.00 -9.91
C PRO A 113 4.89 14.48 -11.32
N THR A 114 4.48 15.25 -12.33
CA THR A 114 4.74 14.93 -13.74
C THR A 114 6.23 14.68 -14.02
N GLU A 115 7.11 15.49 -13.46
CA GLU A 115 8.56 15.35 -13.63
C GLU A 115 9.05 13.95 -13.25
N ILE A 116 8.59 13.41 -12.13
CA ILE A 116 8.96 12.06 -11.67
C ILE A 116 8.41 10.99 -12.61
N VAL A 117 7.17 11.14 -13.08
CA VAL A 117 6.53 10.20 -14.02
C VAL A 117 7.31 10.17 -15.35
N ASP A 118 7.65 11.33 -15.89
CA ASP A 118 8.39 11.45 -17.16
C ASP A 118 9.82 10.91 -17.04
N GLN A 119 10.50 11.18 -15.94
CA GLN A 119 11.85 10.65 -15.68
C GLN A 119 11.82 9.12 -15.55
N ALA A 120 10.85 8.54 -14.83
CA ALA A 120 10.71 7.09 -14.73
C ALA A 120 10.46 6.46 -16.11
N GLN A 121 9.64 7.08 -16.95
CA GLN A 121 9.35 6.61 -18.30
C GLN A 121 10.59 6.69 -19.20
N ALA A 122 11.37 7.77 -19.09
CA ALA A 122 12.59 7.92 -19.87
C ALA A 122 13.64 6.84 -19.53
N ILE A 123 13.83 6.54 -18.24
CA ILE A 123 14.72 5.46 -17.80
C ILE A 123 14.20 4.10 -18.31
N LEU A 124 12.91 3.81 -18.14
CA LEU A 124 12.27 2.58 -18.58
C LEU A 124 12.48 2.31 -20.07
N ASN A 125 12.36 3.34 -20.91
CA ASN A 125 12.51 3.23 -22.36
C ASN A 125 13.93 2.81 -22.78
N GLY A 126 14.94 3.07 -21.94
CA GLY A 126 16.34 2.69 -22.18
C GLY A 126 16.73 1.30 -21.65
N MET A 127 15.79 0.53 -21.07
CA MET A 127 16.06 -0.77 -20.45
C MET A 127 15.77 -1.94 -21.38
N SER A 128 16.64 -2.97 -21.33
CA SER A 128 16.33 -4.28 -21.93
C SER A 128 15.26 -5.03 -21.10
N LEU A 129 14.67 -6.08 -21.69
CA LEU A 129 13.68 -6.90 -20.96
C LEU A 129 14.29 -7.57 -19.74
N GLU A 130 15.52 -8.06 -19.84
CA GLU A 130 16.25 -8.68 -18.72
C GLU A 130 16.49 -7.67 -17.60
N GLU A 131 16.89 -6.44 -17.93
CA GLU A 131 17.06 -5.36 -16.96
C GLU A 131 15.72 -5.03 -16.26
N LYS A 132 14.63 -4.96 -17.01
CA LYS A 132 13.29 -4.73 -16.47
C LYS A 132 12.88 -5.84 -15.50
N VAL A 133 13.03 -7.11 -15.89
CA VAL A 133 12.72 -8.25 -15.03
C VAL A 133 13.60 -8.23 -13.77
N GLY A 134 14.89 -7.97 -13.90
CA GLY A 134 15.81 -7.85 -12.77
C GLY A 134 15.36 -6.80 -11.74
N GLN A 135 14.84 -5.64 -12.21
CA GLN A 135 14.31 -4.60 -11.32
C GLN A 135 13.09 -5.06 -10.48
N MET A 136 12.36 -6.07 -10.90
CA MET A 136 11.22 -6.62 -10.16
C MET A 136 11.62 -7.57 -9.03
N PHE A 137 12.92 -7.74 -8.77
CA PHE A 137 13.44 -8.63 -7.72
C PHE A 137 14.10 -7.85 -6.60
N PHE A 138 13.54 -8.00 -5.38
CA PHE A 138 14.05 -7.47 -4.13
C PHE A 138 14.47 -8.65 -3.26
N VAL A 139 15.76 -8.99 -3.30
CA VAL A 139 16.22 -10.31 -2.86
C VAL A 139 16.99 -10.27 -1.56
N ARG A 140 17.00 -11.38 -0.82
CA ARG A 140 17.91 -11.53 0.32
C ARG A 140 19.34 -11.40 -0.17
N THR A 141 20.14 -10.58 0.51
CA THR A 141 21.55 -10.36 0.12
C THR A 141 22.29 -11.71 0.01
N PRO A 142 22.84 -12.05 -1.17
CA PRO A 142 23.55 -13.31 -1.33
C PRO A 142 24.90 -13.28 -0.65
N ILE A 143 25.31 -14.40 -0.06
CA ILE A 143 26.60 -14.51 0.65
C ILE A 143 27.73 -14.61 -0.38
N GLY A 144 28.65 -13.67 -0.35
CA GLY A 144 29.88 -13.69 -1.16
C GLY A 144 29.73 -13.22 -2.63
N SER A 145 28.51 -13.21 -3.19
CA SER A 145 28.27 -12.85 -4.59
C SER A 145 27.49 -11.55 -4.80
N GLY A 146 27.18 -10.79 -3.74
CA GLY A 146 26.28 -9.64 -3.80
C GLY A 146 26.64 -8.60 -4.87
N ALA A 147 27.91 -8.27 -5.05
CA ALA A 147 28.34 -7.31 -6.08
C ALA A 147 28.22 -7.88 -7.52
N SER A 148 28.65 -9.14 -7.71
CA SER A 148 28.58 -9.79 -9.03
C SER A 148 27.13 -10.07 -9.45
N ASP A 149 26.27 -10.42 -8.50
CA ASP A 149 24.87 -10.70 -8.79
C ASP A 149 24.07 -9.42 -9.03
N ALA A 150 24.37 -8.34 -8.32
CA ALA A 150 23.83 -7.01 -8.64
C ALA A 150 24.13 -6.61 -10.10
N ALA A 151 25.37 -6.80 -10.55
CA ALA A 151 25.78 -6.53 -11.91
C ALA A 151 25.14 -7.47 -12.94
N LYS A 152 25.11 -8.78 -12.63
CA LYS A 152 24.65 -9.80 -13.57
C LYS A 152 23.14 -9.75 -13.81
N TYR A 153 22.36 -9.65 -12.73
CA TYR A 153 20.91 -9.75 -12.79
C TYR A 153 20.21 -8.40 -12.80
N GLN A 154 20.95 -7.28 -12.61
CA GLN A 154 20.39 -5.93 -12.55
C GLN A 154 19.23 -5.81 -11.53
N LEU A 155 19.42 -6.39 -10.34
CA LEU A 155 18.38 -6.55 -9.30
C LEU A 155 17.79 -5.21 -8.86
N GLY A 156 16.49 -5.22 -8.56
CA GLY A 156 15.75 -4.07 -8.04
C GLY A 156 16.23 -3.63 -6.66
N GLY A 157 16.63 -4.58 -5.82
CA GLY A 157 17.15 -4.26 -4.49
C GLY A 157 17.61 -5.48 -3.69
N TYR A 158 18.20 -5.17 -2.52
CA TYR A 158 18.56 -6.14 -1.48
C TYR A 158 17.82 -5.86 -0.18
N ILE A 159 17.34 -6.91 0.48
CA ILE A 159 16.89 -6.87 1.86
C ILE A 159 17.99 -7.42 2.79
N LEU A 160 18.28 -6.65 3.83
CA LEU A 160 19.30 -6.98 4.84
C LEU A 160 18.65 -7.68 6.04
N PHE A 161 19.23 -8.79 6.44
CA PHE A 161 18.91 -9.50 7.65
C PHE A 161 20.03 -9.38 8.70
N ASP A 162 19.83 -9.93 9.87
CA ASP A 162 20.79 -9.98 10.97
C ASP A 162 22.21 -10.40 10.51
N ARG A 163 22.29 -11.45 9.69
CA ARG A 163 23.55 -11.98 9.16
C ARG A 163 24.33 -11.00 8.29
N ASP A 164 23.61 -10.03 7.68
CA ASP A 164 24.19 -9.10 6.73
C ASP A 164 24.71 -7.82 7.43
N VAL A 165 24.27 -7.55 8.65
CA VAL A 165 24.66 -6.38 9.44
C VAL A 165 25.60 -6.73 10.61
N ARG A 166 25.38 -7.89 11.27
CA ARG A 166 26.12 -8.29 12.45
C ARG A 166 27.66 -8.33 12.28
N PRO A 167 28.21 -8.74 11.11
CA PRO A 167 29.66 -8.82 10.94
C PRO A 167 30.37 -7.47 10.82
N TYR A 168 29.64 -6.36 10.67
CA TYR A 168 30.19 -5.06 10.33
C TYR A 168 29.97 -4.03 11.44
N ASP A 169 30.80 -3.01 11.44
CA ASP A 169 30.55 -1.69 12.03
C ASP A 169 29.89 -0.77 10.99
N LYS A 170 29.63 0.49 11.35
CA LYS A 170 29.00 1.49 10.46
C LYS A 170 29.77 1.69 9.16
N VAL A 171 31.10 1.80 9.25
CA VAL A 171 31.98 2.04 8.09
C VAL A 171 32.02 0.80 7.19
N GLY A 172 32.20 -0.38 7.78
CA GLY A 172 32.25 -1.64 7.05
C GLY A 172 30.94 -1.94 6.31
N LEU A 173 29.79 -1.74 6.95
CA LEU A 173 28.49 -1.93 6.30
C LEU A 173 28.27 -0.92 5.18
N SER A 174 28.53 0.37 5.43
CA SER A 174 28.38 1.40 4.40
C SER A 174 29.25 1.12 3.16
N ASN A 175 30.50 0.70 3.34
CA ASN A 175 31.39 0.33 2.25
C ASN A 175 30.88 -0.89 1.47
N GLN A 176 30.33 -1.87 2.17
CA GLN A 176 29.73 -3.06 1.55
C GLN A 176 28.53 -2.70 0.68
N LEU A 177 27.61 -1.87 1.21
CA LEU A 177 26.44 -1.42 0.48
C LEU A 177 26.80 -0.53 -0.72
N GLN A 178 27.81 0.34 -0.55
CA GLN A 178 28.33 1.15 -1.65
C GLN A 178 28.93 0.27 -2.77
N THR A 179 29.56 -0.86 -2.42
CA THR A 179 30.06 -1.82 -3.39
C THR A 179 28.93 -2.42 -4.22
N TYR A 180 27.78 -2.77 -3.61
CA TYR A 180 26.61 -3.23 -4.33
C TYR A 180 26.05 -2.15 -5.28
N GLN A 181 25.92 -0.91 -4.77
CA GLN A 181 25.46 0.22 -5.57
C GLN A 181 26.36 0.54 -6.76
N ASN A 182 27.67 0.40 -6.61
CA ASN A 182 28.63 0.67 -7.69
C ASN A 182 28.63 -0.40 -8.80
N ASN A 183 28.11 -1.59 -8.50
CA ASN A 183 27.97 -2.68 -9.47
C ASN A 183 26.57 -2.72 -10.12
N SER A 184 25.65 -1.85 -9.74
CA SER A 184 24.30 -1.78 -10.29
C SER A 184 24.21 -0.64 -11.30
N LYS A 185 23.67 -0.89 -12.50
CA LYS A 185 23.41 0.14 -13.53
C LYS A 185 22.37 1.15 -13.03
N ILE A 186 21.28 0.65 -12.43
CA ILE A 186 20.26 1.45 -11.74
C ILE A 186 20.43 1.19 -10.25
N LYS A 187 20.60 2.24 -9.45
CA LYS A 187 20.81 2.09 -8.00
C LYS A 187 19.69 1.28 -7.35
N MET A 188 20.09 0.45 -6.41
CA MET A 188 19.25 -0.55 -5.76
C MET A 188 18.48 0.04 -4.60
N LEU A 189 17.27 -0.48 -4.37
CA LEU A 189 16.60 -0.39 -3.09
C LEU A 189 17.40 -1.26 -2.09
N ILE A 190 17.83 -0.67 -0.99
CA ILE A 190 18.48 -1.39 0.12
C ILE A 190 17.54 -1.28 1.32
N GLY A 191 16.91 -2.38 1.67
CA GLY A 191 15.88 -2.42 2.69
C GLY A 191 16.28 -3.21 3.93
N ILE A 192 15.62 -2.90 5.03
CA ILE A 192 15.78 -3.57 6.33
C ILE A 192 14.48 -3.50 7.12
N ASP A 193 14.25 -4.50 8.00
CA ASP A 193 13.19 -4.45 9.00
C ASP A 193 13.69 -3.76 10.27
N GLU A 194 13.52 -2.47 10.37
CA GLU A 194 13.84 -1.70 11.57
C GLU A 194 12.55 -1.07 12.11
N GLU A 195 11.61 -1.95 12.56
CA GLU A 195 10.29 -1.54 13.04
C GLU A 195 10.38 -0.85 14.41
N GLY A 196 11.30 -1.32 15.23
CA GLY A 196 11.37 -1.07 16.65
C GLY A 196 10.77 -2.22 17.49
N GLY A 197 11.00 -2.20 18.80
CA GLY A 197 10.50 -3.23 19.71
C GLY A 197 11.13 -4.59 19.45
N THR A 198 10.32 -5.57 19.07
CA THR A 198 10.77 -6.96 18.84
C THR A 198 11.47 -7.15 17.48
N VAL A 199 11.28 -6.23 16.53
CA VAL A 199 11.87 -6.32 15.19
C VAL A 199 12.86 -5.18 14.97
N ASN A 200 14.08 -5.44 15.33
CA ASN A 200 15.25 -4.60 15.13
C ASN A 200 16.36 -5.46 14.53
N ARG A 201 16.82 -5.12 13.33
CA ARG A 201 17.93 -5.84 12.68
C ARG A 201 19.26 -5.13 12.91
N LEU A 202 19.25 -3.80 12.95
CA LEU A 202 20.42 -2.94 13.03
C LEU A 202 20.66 -2.44 14.46
N SER A 203 19.68 -1.73 15.03
CA SER A 203 19.84 -1.02 16.32
C SER A 203 20.02 -1.93 17.54
N ARG A 204 19.78 -3.23 17.39
CA ARG A 204 20.09 -4.24 18.42
C ARG A 204 21.59 -4.39 18.67
N TYR A 205 22.44 -3.91 17.76
CA TYR A 205 23.90 -3.98 17.89
C TYR A 205 24.48 -2.63 18.32
N LEU A 206 25.32 -2.65 19.37
CA LEU A 206 25.98 -1.45 19.89
C LEU A 206 26.89 -0.76 18.85
N ALA A 207 27.34 -1.46 17.84
CA ALA A 207 28.10 -0.90 16.72
C ALA A 207 27.32 0.17 15.95
N TYR A 208 25.98 0.12 15.97
CA TYR A 208 25.12 1.04 15.25
C TYR A 208 24.38 2.03 16.14
N ARG A 209 23.90 1.60 17.31
CA ARG A 209 23.17 2.44 18.26
C ARG A 209 23.38 1.97 19.70
N GLY A 210 23.32 2.91 20.65
CA GLY A 210 23.53 2.63 22.08
C GLY A 210 22.43 1.74 22.71
N ALA A 211 21.24 1.69 22.12
CA ALA A 211 20.13 0.82 22.52
C ALA A 211 19.21 0.54 21.33
N PRO A 212 18.45 -0.58 21.30
CA PRO A 212 17.45 -0.84 20.25
C PRO A 212 16.37 0.25 20.21
N PHE A 213 15.80 0.48 19.02
CA PHE A 213 14.61 1.32 18.90
C PHE A 213 13.41 0.67 19.61
N LEU A 214 12.60 1.50 20.24
CA LEU A 214 11.41 1.04 20.97
C LEU A 214 10.26 0.76 20.02
N SER A 215 9.28 -0.05 20.47
CA SER A 215 8.06 -0.28 19.71
C SER A 215 7.21 1.00 19.63
N PRO A 216 6.35 1.15 18.60
CA PRO A 216 5.43 2.27 18.50
C PRO A 216 4.54 2.44 19.74
N GLN A 217 4.12 1.34 20.37
CA GLN A 217 3.35 1.36 21.62
C GLN A 217 4.14 1.97 22.77
N ALA A 218 5.41 1.56 22.92
CA ALA A 218 6.27 2.07 24.00
C ALA A 218 6.60 3.55 23.81
N LEU A 219 6.90 3.98 22.60
CA LEU A 219 7.12 5.38 22.25
C LEU A 219 5.89 6.24 22.55
N PHE A 220 4.71 5.76 22.10
CA PHE A 220 3.45 6.47 22.34
C PHE A 220 3.14 6.60 23.83
N ALA A 221 3.38 5.57 24.63
CA ALA A 221 3.17 5.58 26.06
C ALA A 221 4.12 6.55 26.80
N GLN A 222 5.34 6.75 26.29
CA GLN A 222 6.35 7.62 26.91
C GLN A 222 6.25 9.08 26.51
N GLY A 223 5.88 9.39 25.26
CA GLY A 223 5.90 10.76 24.74
C GLY A 223 4.92 11.03 23.60
N GLY A 224 3.94 10.18 23.41
CA GLY A 224 2.91 10.40 22.41
C GLY A 224 3.44 10.36 20.97
N MET A 225 2.72 11.02 20.06
CA MET A 225 3.07 11.08 18.66
C MET A 225 4.37 11.83 18.40
N ASP A 226 4.66 12.86 19.16
CA ASP A 226 5.89 13.67 18.99
C ASP A 226 7.15 12.81 19.18
N LEU A 227 7.15 11.90 20.18
CA LEU A 227 8.27 10.99 20.38
C LEU A 227 8.37 9.96 19.24
N ILE A 228 7.26 9.46 18.71
CA ILE A 228 7.24 8.59 17.54
C ILE A 228 7.87 9.30 16.34
N LEU A 229 7.49 10.54 16.06
CA LEU A 229 8.01 11.28 14.90
C LEU A 229 9.50 11.59 15.06
N SER A 230 9.95 11.89 16.28
CA SER A 230 11.38 12.04 16.59
C SER A 230 12.16 10.74 16.37
N ASP A 231 11.61 9.59 16.77
CA ASP A 231 12.19 8.26 16.56
C ASP A 231 12.28 7.92 15.08
N VAL A 232 11.23 8.23 14.29
CA VAL A 232 11.23 8.03 12.82
C VAL A 232 12.36 8.83 12.18
N LYS A 233 12.57 10.07 12.60
CA LYS A 233 13.65 10.91 12.07
C LYS A 233 15.02 10.33 12.42
N GLU A 234 15.28 9.98 13.69
CA GLU A 234 16.54 9.36 14.12
C GLU A 234 16.82 8.06 13.36
N LYS A 235 15.78 7.25 13.17
CA LYS A 235 15.87 5.98 12.44
C LYS A 235 16.22 6.21 10.96
N ALA A 236 15.56 7.16 10.30
CA ALA A 236 15.84 7.53 8.92
C ALA A 236 17.27 8.08 8.76
N GLU A 237 17.73 8.95 9.66
CA GLU A 237 19.09 9.48 9.67
C GLU A 237 20.13 8.35 9.81
N LEU A 238 19.91 7.41 10.72
CA LEU A 238 20.80 6.26 10.91
C LEU A 238 20.85 5.39 9.64
N LEU A 239 19.70 5.00 9.10
CA LEU A 239 19.61 4.14 7.92
C LEU A 239 20.26 4.81 6.69
N ASN A 240 19.92 6.07 6.40
CA ASN A 240 20.47 6.82 5.29
C ASN A 240 21.99 7.00 5.40
N SER A 241 22.53 7.20 6.61
CA SER A 241 23.98 7.33 6.86
C SER A 241 24.77 6.08 6.49
N LEU A 242 24.10 4.93 6.44
CA LEU A 242 24.69 3.64 6.08
C LEU A 242 24.47 3.27 4.60
N GLY A 243 23.62 4.02 3.88
CA GLY A 243 23.21 3.69 2.52
C GLY A 243 21.99 2.75 2.45
N ILE A 244 21.28 2.56 3.57
CA ILE A 244 19.98 1.87 3.62
C ILE A 244 18.90 2.90 3.32
N ASN A 245 18.10 2.68 2.28
CA ASN A 245 17.16 3.67 1.76
C ASN A 245 15.69 3.25 1.85
N VAL A 246 15.41 2.04 2.38
CA VAL A 246 14.07 1.53 2.63
C VAL A 246 13.98 0.94 4.03
N ASN A 247 13.00 1.37 4.81
CA ASN A 247 12.59 0.66 6.00
C ASN A 247 11.28 -0.10 5.72
N LEU A 248 11.27 -1.43 5.91
CA LEU A 248 10.06 -2.24 5.77
C LEU A 248 9.15 -2.00 6.99
N ALA A 249 8.66 -0.79 7.06
CA ALA A 249 7.80 -0.19 8.10
C ALA A 249 7.01 0.98 7.47
N PRO A 250 5.94 1.47 8.13
CA PRO A 250 5.38 1.03 9.41
C PRO A 250 4.48 -0.21 9.30
N VAL A 251 4.29 -0.90 10.43
CA VAL A 251 3.29 -1.96 10.57
C VAL A 251 1.91 -1.32 10.65
N SER A 252 1.07 -1.62 9.67
CA SER A 252 -0.26 -1.04 9.49
C SER A 252 -1.39 -1.93 10.03
N ASP A 253 -1.02 -3.11 10.55
CA ASP A 253 -1.97 -4.05 11.14
C ASP A 253 -2.68 -3.43 12.35
N VAL A 254 -4.01 -3.62 12.41
CA VAL A 254 -4.85 -3.20 13.55
C VAL A 254 -4.98 -4.35 14.53
N SER A 255 -4.42 -4.20 15.72
CA SER A 255 -4.57 -5.16 16.81
C SER A 255 -4.58 -4.44 18.16
N ILE A 256 -5.65 -4.62 18.91
CA ILE A 256 -5.83 -4.09 20.28
C ILE A 256 -5.74 -5.20 21.35
N ASN A 257 -5.72 -6.46 20.93
CA ASN A 257 -5.64 -7.59 21.85
C ASN A 257 -4.17 -7.99 22.04
N PRO A 258 -3.61 -7.91 23.26
CA PRO A 258 -2.21 -8.26 23.52
C PRO A 258 -1.82 -9.71 23.21
N ASN A 259 -2.80 -10.59 23.05
CA ASN A 259 -2.58 -12.02 22.74
C ASN A 259 -2.50 -12.27 21.22
N ASP A 260 -2.81 -11.31 20.37
CA ASP A 260 -2.65 -11.47 18.93
C ASP A 260 -1.15 -11.49 18.58
N PHE A 261 -0.77 -12.38 17.68
CA PHE A 261 0.63 -12.51 17.21
C PHE A 261 1.23 -11.18 16.78
N ILE A 262 0.48 -10.37 16.03
CA ILE A 262 0.96 -9.10 15.46
C ILE A 262 0.98 -7.96 16.48
N ASN A 263 0.27 -8.05 17.61
CA ASN A 263 0.04 -6.95 18.54
C ASN A 263 1.34 -6.28 19.01
N ALA A 264 2.37 -7.06 19.38
CA ALA A 264 3.65 -6.53 19.86
C ALA A 264 4.40 -5.67 18.83
N ARG A 265 4.08 -5.81 17.54
CA ARG A 265 4.64 -5.06 16.41
C ARG A 265 3.72 -3.92 15.95
N ALA A 266 2.40 -4.04 16.15
CA ALA A 266 1.39 -3.07 15.79
C ALA A 266 1.42 -1.83 16.70
N PHE A 267 0.69 -0.77 16.32
CA PHE A 267 0.55 0.43 17.15
C PHE A 267 -0.29 0.18 18.43
N GLY A 268 -1.08 -0.90 18.46
CA GLY A 268 -1.84 -1.32 19.65
C GLY A 268 -3.08 -0.45 19.93
N LYS A 269 -3.62 0.21 18.92
CA LYS A 269 -4.79 1.08 18.99
C LYS A 269 -5.85 0.64 17.98
N ASP A 270 -7.04 1.26 18.06
CA ASP A 270 -8.11 1.05 17.08
C ASP A 270 -7.72 1.51 15.67
N ALA A 271 -8.58 1.22 14.69
CA ALA A 271 -8.34 1.48 13.29
C ALA A 271 -8.14 2.97 12.97
N ASP A 272 -8.92 3.85 13.59
CA ASP A 272 -8.85 5.30 13.32
C ASP A 272 -7.57 5.92 13.92
N GLN A 273 -7.20 5.51 15.13
CA GLN A 273 -5.94 5.92 15.76
C GLN A 273 -4.71 5.34 15.02
N THR A 274 -4.81 4.10 14.55
CA THR A 274 -3.76 3.48 13.74
C THR A 274 -3.63 4.17 12.39
N ALA A 275 -4.72 4.57 11.76
CA ALA A 275 -4.71 5.33 10.52
C ALA A 275 -4.03 6.71 10.68
N ASP A 276 -4.33 7.45 11.77
CA ASP A 276 -3.66 8.71 12.09
C ASP A 276 -2.15 8.53 12.31
N TYR A 277 -1.77 7.49 13.06
CA TYR A 277 -0.37 7.10 13.27
C TYR A 277 0.34 6.81 11.94
N ILE A 278 -0.23 5.93 11.09
CA ILE A 278 0.37 5.54 9.81
C ILE A 278 0.55 6.75 8.89
N GLY A 279 -0.47 7.60 8.76
CA GLY A 279 -0.39 8.80 7.92
C GLY A 279 0.75 9.73 8.34
N LYS A 280 0.89 9.97 9.65
CA LYS A 280 1.95 10.84 10.20
C LYS A 280 3.35 10.22 10.03
N VAL A 281 3.51 8.92 10.30
CA VAL A 281 4.78 8.22 10.15
C VAL A 281 5.23 8.20 8.70
N VAL A 282 4.34 7.90 7.74
CA VAL A 282 4.67 7.93 6.31
C VAL A 282 5.10 9.33 5.86
N ASN A 283 4.42 10.38 6.31
CA ASN A 283 4.85 11.75 6.00
C ASN A 283 6.24 12.04 6.54
N ALA A 284 6.53 11.68 7.80
CA ALA A 284 7.86 11.85 8.39
C ALA A 284 8.94 11.04 7.67
N MET A 285 8.64 9.81 7.21
CA MET A 285 9.56 9.03 6.40
C MET A 285 9.85 9.68 5.04
N ASN A 286 8.83 10.22 4.37
CA ASN A 286 8.99 10.97 3.12
C ASN A 286 9.84 12.23 3.29
N GLU A 287 9.62 13.01 4.35
CA GLU A 287 10.39 14.20 4.69
C GLU A 287 11.87 13.90 4.95
N ASN A 288 12.18 12.69 5.40
CA ASN A 288 13.52 12.21 5.67
C ASN A 288 14.08 11.28 4.57
N HIS A 289 13.46 11.24 3.40
CA HIS A 289 13.90 10.49 2.21
C HIS A 289 14.18 9.00 2.47
N ILE A 290 13.39 8.35 3.33
CA ILE A 290 13.42 6.91 3.57
C ILE A 290 12.18 6.25 2.99
N GLY A 291 12.34 5.23 2.16
CA GLY A 291 11.23 4.50 1.57
C GLY A 291 10.41 3.76 2.63
N SER A 292 9.08 3.87 2.54
CA SER A 292 8.13 3.21 3.44
C SER A 292 7.47 2.02 2.78
N VAL A 293 7.24 0.95 3.55
CA VAL A 293 6.53 -0.24 3.14
C VAL A 293 5.45 -0.56 4.17
N LEU A 294 4.20 -0.31 3.80
CA LEU A 294 3.07 -0.65 4.68
C LEU A 294 2.86 -2.15 4.72
N LYS A 295 2.72 -2.71 5.90
CA LYS A 295 2.58 -4.17 6.06
C LYS A 295 1.69 -4.54 7.23
N HIS A 296 1.02 -5.66 7.14
CA HIS A 296 1.00 -6.73 6.13
C HIS A 296 -0.39 -6.79 5.50
N PHE A 297 -0.53 -6.31 4.27
CA PHE A 297 -1.84 -6.28 3.61
C PHE A 297 -2.38 -7.71 3.38
N PRO A 298 -3.68 -7.98 3.57
CA PRO A 298 -4.77 -7.04 3.87
C PRO A 298 -5.02 -6.76 5.35
N GLY A 299 -4.17 -7.21 6.25
CA GLY A 299 -4.24 -7.06 7.70
C GLY A 299 -4.26 -8.42 8.40
N TYR A 300 -3.34 -8.63 9.35
CA TYR A 300 -3.21 -9.89 10.08
C TYR A 300 -4.41 -10.18 11.00
N GLY A 301 -5.01 -9.13 11.61
CA GLY A 301 -6.05 -9.33 12.62
C GLY A 301 -5.57 -10.24 13.75
N ASN A 302 -6.37 -11.26 14.06
CA ASN A 302 -6.05 -12.27 15.06
C ASN A 302 -5.50 -13.58 14.48
N ASN A 303 -5.00 -13.56 13.23
CA ASN A 303 -4.42 -14.74 12.59
C ASN A 303 -3.09 -15.15 13.20
N VAL A 304 -2.72 -16.44 12.97
CA VAL A 304 -1.45 -17.00 13.37
C VAL A 304 -0.31 -16.54 12.44
N ASP A 305 0.92 -16.76 12.88
CA ASP A 305 2.14 -16.44 12.14
C ASP A 305 2.27 -17.27 10.86
N THR A 306 2.33 -16.62 9.70
CA THR A 306 2.49 -17.27 8.39
C THR A 306 3.91 -17.84 8.15
N HIS A 307 4.88 -17.55 9.02
CA HIS A 307 6.18 -18.21 8.98
C HIS A 307 6.11 -19.71 9.36
N THR A 308 5.04 -20.14 10.02
CA THR A 308 4.88 -21.52 10.51
C THR A 308 3.90 -22.36 9.69
N GLY A 309 3.36 -21.81 8.57
CA GLY A 309 2.40 -22.48 7.70
C GLY A 309 1.33 -21.53 7.17
N ILE A 310 0.34 -22.09 6.46
CA ILE A 310 -0.75 -21.30 5.87
C ILE A 310 -1.72 -20.86 6.96
N ALA A 311 -1.96 -19.55 7.08
CA ALA A 311 -2.98 -18.97 7.94
C ALA A 311 -4.27 -18.69 7.12
N TYR A 312 -5.43 -19.05 7.70
CA TYR A 312 -6.74 -18.83 7.08
C TYR A 312 -7.49 -17.74 7.83
N ASP A 313 -7.83 -16.66 7.14
CA ASP A 313 -8.63 -15.56 7.68
C ASP A 313 -10.08 -15.71 7.22
N LYS A 314 -10.98 -15.93 8.19
CA LYS A 314 -12.42 -16.12 7.94
C LYS A 314 -13.26 -14.88 8.26
N ARG A 315 -12.60 -13.76 8.53
CA ARG A 315 -13.31 -12.51 8.82
C ARG A 315 -14.12 -12.06 7.59
N PRO A 316 -15.34 -11.51 7.78
CA PRO A 316 -16.11 -10.99 6.67
C PRO A 316 -15.47 -9.72 6.06
N TYR A 317 -15.72 -9.46 4.78
CA TYR A 317 -15.14 -8.34 4.05
C TYR A 317 -15.41 -6.97 4.70
N ASP A 318 -16.58 -6.78 5.29
CA ASP A 318 -16.95 -5.55 6.00
C ASP A 318 -16.03 -5.24 7.19
N ASN A 319 -15.42 -6.26 7.81
CA ASN A 319 -14.41 -6.05 8.85
C ASN A 319 -13.17 -5.34 8.31
N PHE A 320 -12.70 -5.75 7.14
CA PHE A 320 -11.54 -5.13 6.48
C PHE A 320 -11.85 -3.68 6.10
N LEU A 321 -13.03 -3.42 5.53
CA LEU A 321 -13.49 -2.06 5.21
C LEU A 321 -13.60 -1.16 6.45
N ALA A 322 -14.11 -1.71 7.55
CA ALA A 322 -14.32 -0.93 8.77
C ALA A 322 -13.05 -0.70 9.58
N ASN A 323 -12.06 -1.59 9.47
CA ASN A 323 -10.87 -1.59 10.32
C ASN A 323 -9.57 -1.63 9.52
N ASP A 324 -9.21 -2.79 8.95
CA ASP A 324 -7.87 -3.08 8.45
C ASP A 324 -7.44 -2.16 7.30
N PHE A 325 -8.35 -1.78 6.40
CA PHE A 325 -8.02 -0.93 5.25
C PHE A 325 -7.76 0.53 5.60
N LYS A 326 -8.32 1.05 6.71
CA LYS A 326 -8.17 2.45 7.10
C LYS A 326 -6.71 2.90 7.26
N PRO A 327 -5.83 2.16 7.99
CA PRO A 327 -4.42 2.51 8.08
C PRO A 327 -3.70 2.48 6.72
N PHE A 328 -4.01 1.49 5.86
CA PHE A 328 -3.43 1.44 4.51
C PHE A 328 -3.86 2.64 3.67
N GLU A 329 -5.15 2.99 3.66
CA GLU A 329 -5.66 4.18 2.95
C GLU A 329 -5.01 5.47 3.45
N ALA A 330 -4.82 5.60 4.77
CA ALA A 330 -4.12 6.76 5.36
C ALA A 330 -2.66 6.84 4.87
N GLY A 331 -1.95 5.71 4.84
CA GLY A 331 -0.60 5.63 4.29
C GLY A 331 -0.55 5.91 2.79
N PHE A 332 -1.51 5.42 1.99
CA PHE A 332 -1.59 5.72 0.57
C PHE A 332 -1.83 7.22 0.32
N ASN A 333 -2.69 7.84 1.12
CA ASN A 333 -2.94 9.28 1.06
C ASN A 333 -1.72 10.10 1.49
N ALA A 334 -0.87 9.56 2.37
CA ALA A 334 0.41 10.15 2.76
C ALA A 334 1.56 9.81 1.78
N ARG A 335 1.28 9.16 0.63
CA ARG A 335 2.25 8.79 -0.41
C ARG A 335 3.24 7.71 0.06
N ALA A 336 2.75 6.67 0.76
CA ALA A 336 3.55 5.47 0.98
C ALA A 336 3.99 4.89 -0.37
N GLN A 337 5.26 4.53 -0.49
CA GLN A 337 5.84 4.07 -1.75
C GLN A 337 5.49 2.63 -2.06
N ALA A 338 5.38 1.77 -1.03
CA ALA A 338 5.10 0.36 -1.23
C ALA A 338 4.11 -0.20 -0.19
N VAL A 339 3.49 -1.31 -0.57
CA VAL A 339 2.70 -2.17 0.32
C VAL A 339 3.19 -3.62 0.17
N LEU A 340 3.41 -4.28 1.29
CA LEU A 340 3.78 -5.68 1.35
C LEU A 340 2.53 -6.53 1.63
N VAL A 341 2.29 -7.51 0.74
CA VAL A 341 1.14 -8.43 0.81
C VAL A 341 1.55 -9.73 1.50
N ALA A 342 0.82 -10.09 2.54
CA ALA A 342 1.06 -11.28 3.35
C ALA A 342 0.69 -12.59 2.63
N HIS A 343 1.07 -13.73 3.23
CA HIS A 343 0.79 -15.07 2.68
C HIS A 343 -0.41 -15.77 3.31
N ASN A 344 -1.26 -15.05 4.06
CA ASN A 344 -2.50 -15.62 4.57
C ASN A 344 -3.53 -15.79 3.45
N ILE A 345 -4.38 -16.81 3.56
CA ILE A 345 -5.57 -16.99 2.71
C ILE A 345 -6.72 -16.27 3.39
N VAL A 346 -7.36 -15.34 2.67
CA VAL A 346 -8.48 -14.52 3.18
C VAL A 346 -9.76 -14.95 2.47
N ASP A 347 -10.55 -15.79 3.12
CA ASP A 347 -11.71 -16.47 2.52
C ASP A 347 -12.67 -15.52 1.80
N CYS A 348 -12.93 -14.35 2.36
CA CYS A 348 -13.87 -13.37 1.77
C CYS A 348 -13.31 -12.60 0.56
N MET A 349 -12.01 -12.70 0.27
CA MET A 349 -11.36 -12.06 -0.89
C MET A 349 -10.95 -13.10 -1.94
N ASP A 350 -10.28 -14.17 -1.50
CA ASP A 350 -9.89 -15.29 -2.33
C ASP A 350 -9.64 -16.53 -1.45
N PRO A 351 -10.57 -17.51 -1.45
CA PRO A 351 -10.41 -18.72 -0.62
C PRO A 351 -9.40 -19.72 -1.20
N ASN A 352 -8.90 -19.51 -2.43
CA ASN A 352 -8.08 -20.46 -3.14
C ASN A 352 -6.60 -20.10 -3.17
N PHE A 353 -6.24 -18.84 -2.98
CA PHE A 353 -4.86 -18.36 -3.10
C PHE A 353 -4.43 -17.55 -1.87
N PRO A 354 -3.16 -17.69 -1.43
CA PRO A 354 -2.56 -16.73 -0.51
C PRO A 354 -2.69 -15.30 -1.04
N ALA A 355 -2.91 -14.34 -0.17
CA ALA A 355 -3.16 -12.94 -0.56
C ALA A 355 -2.08 -12.39 -1.51
N SER A 356 -0.80 -12.71 -1.27
CA SER A 356 0.32 -12.34 -2.16
C SER A 356 0.29 -12.95 -3.55
N LEU A 357 -0.45 -14.03 -3.75
CA LEU A 357 -0.62 -14.73 -5.04
C LEU A 357 -2.04 -14.60 -5.61
N SER A 358 -2.90 -13.83 -4.96
CA SER A 358 -4.29 -13.62 -5.35
C SER A 358 -4.47 -12.38 -6.21
N LYS A 359 -4.92 -12.56 -7.45
CA LYS A 359 -5.30 -11.44 -8.31
C LYS A 359 -6.43 -10.61 -7.70
N ASN A 360 -7.40 -11.25 -7.02
CA ASN A 360 -8.51 -10.54 -6.38
C ASN A 360 -8.02 -9.56 -5.31
N VAL A 361 -7.05 -9.95 -4.49
CA VAL A 361 -6.45 -9.10 -3.46
C VAL A 361 -5.71 -7.92 -4.09
N HIS A 362 -4.99 -8.15 -5.20
CA HIS A 362 -4.30 -7.08 -5.93
C HIS A 362 -5.29 -6.12 -6.61
N ASP A 363 -6.41 -6.66 -7.15
CA ASP A 363 -7.49 -5.83 -7.70
C ASP A 363 -8.16 -4.95 -6.63
N ILE A 364 -8.29 -5.43 -5.38
CA ILE A 364 -8.75 -4.59 -4.25
C ILE A 364 -7.77 -3.44 -4.03
N LEU A 365 -6.46 -3.70 -3.96
CA LEU A 365 -5.46 -2.63 -3.80
C LEU A 365 -5.52 -1.60 -4.94
N ARG A 366 -5.57 -2.04 -6.20
CA ARG A 366 -5.54 -1.16 -7.37
C ARG A 366 -6.87 -0.45 -7.62
N ASN A 367 -8.00 -1.18 -7.55
CA ASN A 367 -9.29 -0.71 -8.03
C ASN A 367 -10.21 -0.20 -6.91
N THR A 368 -10.13 -0.78 -5.70
CA THR A 368 -10.97 -0.37 -4.56
C THR A 368 -10.26 0.69 -3.71
N LEU A 369 -9.00 0.42 -3.32
CA LEU A 369 -8.22 1.31 -2.47
C LEU A 369 -7.39 2.34 -3.28
N HIS A 370 -7.37 2.21 -4.60
CA HIS A 370 -6.70 3.11 -5.53
C HIS A 370 -5.20 3.32 -5.24
N PHE A 371 -4.53 2.29 -4.75
CA PHE A 371 -3.09 2.36 -4.51
C PHE A 371 -2.32 2.38 -5.85
N ARG A 372 -1.39 3.30 -6.00
CA ARG A 372 -0.58 3.50 -7.22
C ARG A 372 0.93 3.33 -6.99
N GLY A 373 1.35 3.01 -5.78
CA GLY A 373 2.73 2.64 -5.46
C GLY A 373 3.04 1.18 -5.80
N VAL A 374 4.18 0.72 -5.33
CA VAL A 374 4.68 -0.65 -5.55
C VAL A 374 3.95 -1.66 -4.65
N ILE A 375 3.37 -2.69 -5.24
CA ILE A 375 2.88 -3.86 -4.50
C ILE A 375 4.00 -4.90 -4.49
N MET A 376 4.40 -5.35 -3.30
CA MET A 376 5.43 -6.37 -3.16
C MET A 376 4.93 -7.56 -2.34
N THR A 377 5.51 -8.73 -2.61
CA THR A 377 5.25 -9.92 -1.80
C THR A 377 5.95 -9.83 -0.45
N ASP A 378 5.44 -10.53 0.56
CA ASP A 378 6.29 -11.06 1.61
C ASP A 378 7.24 -12.12 1.02
N ASP A 379 8.17 -12.65 1.83
CA ASP A 379 9.23 -13.52 1.34
C ASP A 379 8.68 -14.83 0.76
N LEU A 380 8.87 -15.04 -0.54
CA LEU A 380 8.39 -16.23 -1.25
C LEU A 380 9.09 -17.54 -0.82
N ASP A 381 10.17 -17.44 -0.01
CA ASP A 381 10.83 -18.60 0.58
C ASP A 381 10.15 -19.08 1.87
N MET A 382 9.06 -18.44 2.32
CA MET A 382 8.30 -18.87 3.49
C MET A 382 7.55 -20.17 3.22
N GLU A 383 7.42 -21.01 4.28
CA GLU A 383 6.79 -22.33 4.18
C GLU A 383 5.37 -22.28 3.60
N ALA A 384 4.58 -21.26 3.95
CA ALA A 384 3.23 -21.06 3.41
C ALA A 384 3.18 -21.05 1.88
N ILE A 385 4.21 -20.52 1.22
CA ILE A 385 4.30 -20.47 -0.24
C ILE A 385 4.82 -21.80 -0.82
N LYS A 386 5.86 -22.38 -0.23
CA LYS A 386 6.43 -23.66 -0.67
C LYS A 386 5.38 -24.76 -0.65
N ASP A 387 4.61 -24.84 0.43
CA ASP A 387 3.52 -25.81 0.58
C ASP A 387 2.41 -25.62 -0.45
N PHE A 388 2.18 -24.37 -0.86
CA PHE A 388 1.10 -24.03 -1.79
C PHE A 388 1.47 -24.26 -3.26
N ILE A 389 2.67 -23.84 -3.69
CA ILE A 389 3.05 -23.81 -5.13
C ILE A 389 3.62 -25.15 -5.63
N GLY A 390 4.21 -25.95 -4.76
CA GLY A 390 4.90 -27.17 -5.15
C GLY A 390 6.16 -26.88 -6.01
N THR A 391 6.20 -27.41 -7.24
CA THR A 391 7.35 -27.28 -8.16
C THR A 391 7.28 -26.08 -9.11
N SER A 392 6.22 -25.29 -9.05
CA SER A 392 6.01 -24.12 -9.94
C SER A 392 6.88 -22.92 -9.49
N SER A 393 7.09 -21.96 -10.40
CA SER A 393 7.85 -20.75 -10.07
C SER A 393 7.00 -19.78 -9.25
N PRO A 394 7.32 -19.53 -7.96
CA PRO A 394 6.56 -18.59 -7.13
C PRO A 394 6.59 -17.16 -7.68
N ALA A 395 7.71 -16.71 -8.27
CA ALA A 395 7.79 -15.38 -8.85
C ALA A 395 6.84 -15.18 -10.04
N VAL A 396 6.68 -16.20 -10.90
CA VAL A 396 5.72 -16.15 -12.01
C VAL A 396 4.30 -16.00 -11.48
N PHE A 397 3.90 -16.78 -10.46
CA PHE A 397 2.58 -16.66 -9.83
C PHE A 397 2.37 -15.29 -9.22
N ALA A 398 3.34 -14.80 -8.46
CA ALA A 398 3.26 -13.50 -7.79
C ALA A 398 3.12 -12.34 -8.80
N ILE A 399 3.88 -12.35 -9.88
CA ILE A 399 3.80 -11.32 -10.93
C ILE A 399 2.45 -11.43 -11.67
N LYS A 400 1.98 -12.63 -12.01
CA LYS A 400 0.64 -12.83 -12.64
C LYS A 400 -0.50 -12.35 -11.74
N ALA A 401 -0.35 -12.45 -10.42
CA ALA A 401 -1.32 -11.91 -9.46
C ALA A 401 -1.34 -10.38 -9.43
N GLY A 402 -0.25 -9.70 -9.80
CA GLY A 402 -0.18 -8.23 -9.85
C GLY A 402 0.87 -7.61 -8.94
N ASN A 403 1.80 -8.40 -8.38
CA ASN A 403 2.95 -7.85 -7.67
C ASN A 403 3.90 -7.16 -8.65
N ASP A 404 4.40 -6.00 -8.26
CA ASP A 404 5.43 -5.25 -8.99
C ASP A 404 6.84 -5.70 -8.56
N LEU A 405 7.01 -6.09 -7.31
CA LEU A 405 8.29 -6.45 -6.71
C LEU A 405 8.16 -7.76 -5.94
N VAL A 406 9.03 -8.71 -6.18
CA VAL A 406 9.01 -10.01 -5.51
C VAL A 406 10.20 -10.18 -4.59
N MET A 407 9.96 -10.68 -3.37
CA MET A 407 11.01 -10.98 -2.39
C MET A 407 11.31 -12.48 -2.42
N CYS A 408 12.55 -12.86 -2.69
CA CYS A 408 12.99 -14.26 -2.68
C CYS A 408 14.51 -14.39 -2.55
N SER A 409 15.00 -15.61 -2.32
CA SER A 409 16.44 -15.96 -2.36
C SER A 409 16.84 -16.62 -3.67
N ASP A 410 15.93 -17.36 -4.29
CA ASP A 410 16.21 -18.20 -5.49
C ASP A 410 16.04 -17.42 -6.83
N TYR A 411 16.39 -16.12 -6.81
CA TYR A 411 16.26 -15.26 -7.98
C TYR A 411 16.99 -15.79 -9.23
N ALA A 412 18.09 -16.53 -9.05
CA ALA A 412 18.89 -17.09 -10.15
C ALA A 412 18.08 -18.06 -11.03
N ASN A 413 17.11 -18.78 -10.46
CA ASN A 413 16.19 -19.66 -11.16
C ASN A 413 14.87 -18.94 -11.49
N GLN A 414 14.43 -18.03 -10.63
CA GLN A 414 13.15 -17.33 -10.81
C GLN A 414 13.17 -16.31 -11.96
N ILE A 415 14.26 -15.55 -12.15
CA ILE A 415 14.41 -14.58 -13.25
C ILE A 415 14.26 -15.26 -14.61
N PRO A 416 15.00 -16.35 -14.93
CA PRO A 416 14.79 -17.10 -16.18
C PRO A 416 13.37 -17.60 -16.35
N SER A 417 12.71 -18.04 -15.27
CA SER A 417 11.32 -18.52 -15.32
C SER A 417 10.35 -17.40 -15.71
N VAL A 418 10.55 -16.18 -15.18
CA VAL A 418 9.75 -15.01 -15.54
C VAL A 418 9.98 -14.61 -16.99
N LEU A 419 11.23 -14.61 -17.48
CA LEU A 419 11.55 -14.34 -18.88
C LEU A 419 10.90 -15.36 -19.83
N ALA A 420 10.91 -16.65 -19.46
CA ALA A 420 10.22 -17.70 -20.22
C ALA A 420 8.70 -17.48 -20.23
N ALA A 421 8.10 -17.10 -19.10
CA ALA A 421 6.66 -16.80 -19.02
C ALA A 421 6.27 -15.59 -19.91
N ILE A 422 7.14 -14.59 -20.05
CA ILE A 422 6.91 -13.48 -20.99
C ILE A 422 7.00 -13.97 -22.45
N GLN A 423 8.01 -14.75 -22.79
CA GLN A 423 8.18 -15.32 -24.13
C GLN A 423 6.98 -16.22 -24.54
N ASN A 424 6.39 -16.92 -23.58
CA ASN A 424 5.22 -17.77 -23.77
C ASN A 424 3.89 -16.97 -23.75
N ASN A 425 3.91 -15.65 -23.62
CA ASN A 425 2.73 -14.77 -23.48
C ASN A 425 1.86 -15.06 -22.24
N GLU A 426 2.44 -15.66 -21.19
CA GLU A 426 1.77 -15.85 -19.90
C GLU A 426 1.79 -14.57 -19.06
N ILE A 427 2.79 -13.73 -19.24
CA ILE A 427 2.95 -12.39 -18.66
C ILE A 427 3.15 -11.42 -19.82
N SER A 428 2.41 -10.32 -19.86
CA SER A 428 2.58 -9.30 -20.91
C SER A 428 3.78 -8.40 -20.60
N GLU A 429 4.51 -7.96 -21.64
CA GLU A 429 5.57 -6.97 -21.47
C GLU A 429 5.02 -5.63 -20.95
N GLN A 430 3.76 -5.30 -21.27
CA GLN A 430 3.09 -4.12 -20.72
C GLN A 430 3.01 -4.20 -19.20
N GLN A 431 2.61 -5.34 -18.63
CA GLN A 431 2.57 -5.53 -17.18
C GLN A 431 3.95 -5.33 -16.53
N ILE A 432 5.01 -5.86 -17.16
CA ILE A 432 6.38 -5.65 -16.71
C ILE A 432 6.75 -4.16 -16.74
N ASN A 433 6.44 -3.47 -17.84
CA ASN A 433 6.72 -2.04 -17.99
C ASN A 433 6.00 -1.20 -16.92
N GLU A 434 4.74 -1.49 -16.64
CA GLU A 434 3.97 -0.79 -15.60
C GLU A 434 4.56 -1.02 -14.21
N SER A 435 4.97 -2.26 -13.89
CA SER A 435 5.59 -2.61 -12.61
C SER A 435 6.94 -1.91 -12.44
N VAL A 436 7.80 -1.97 -13.46
CA VAL A 436 9.12 -1.33 -13.43
C VAL A 436 8.99 0.20 -13.38
N HIS A 437 8.02 0.77 -14.08
CA HIS A 437 7.74 2.21 -13.98
C HIS A 437 7.42 2.63 -12.52
N ARG A 438 6.61 1.86 -11.79
CA ARG A 438 6.33 2.12 -10.36
C ARG A 438 7.57 2.00 -9.49
N ILE A 439 8.43 1.00 -9.75
CA ILE A 439 9.69 0.81 -9.02
C ILE A 439 10.66 1.98 -9.27
N LEU A 440 10.80 2.41 -10.52
CA LEU A 440 11.62 3.58 -10.89
C LEU A 440 11.07 4.87 -10.28
N THR A 441 9.76 5.05 -10.29
CA THR A 441 9.08 6.16 -9.62
C THR A 441 9.38 6.18 -8.12
N TRP A 442 9.36 5.03 -7.46
CA TRP A 442 9.76 4.92 -6.05
C TRP A 442 11.21 5.36 -5.85
N LYS A 443 12.14 4.82 -6.65
CA LYS A 443 13.57 5.15 -6.58
C LYS A 443 13.85 6.65 -6.79
N LEU A 444 13.12 7.29 -7.69
CA LEU A 444 13.17 8.75 -7.91
C LEU A 444 12.62 9.52 -6.71
N ASN A 445 11.47 9.12 -6.18
CA ASN A 445 10.83 9.79 -5.02
C ASN A 445 11.70 9.80 -3.76
N ILE A 446 12.54 8.79 -3.56
CA ILE A 446 13.48 8.72 -2.42
C ILE A 446 14.91 9.17 -2.80
N ASN A 447 15.09 9.77 -3.98
CA ASN A 447 16.32 10.39 -4.48
C ASN A 447 17.55 9.44 -4.62
N ILE A 448 17.34 8.13 -4.79
CA ILE A 448 18.45 7.18 -5.00
C ILE A 448 18.87 7.07 -6.46
N ILE A 449 18.04 7.47 -7.40
CA ILE A 449 18.34 7.68 -8.80
C ILE A 449 17.94 9.10 -9.21
N GLN A 450 18.56 9.60 -10.26
CA GLN A 450 18.21 10.89 -10.85
C GLN A 450 17.74 10.65 -12.27
N GLY A 451 16.81 11.44 -12.75
CA GLY A 451 16.44 11.47 -14.16
C GLY A 451 17.66 11.81 -14.99
N GLY A 452 18.02 10.95 -15.94
CA GLY A 452 19.15 11.22 -16.84
C GLY A 452 18.89 12.48 -17.65
N ASN A 453 19.92 13.34 -17.76
CA ASN A 453 19.99 14.40 -18.76
C ASN A 453 20.14 13.78 -20.16
#